data_737c74ebf1fc2116e262e08780780f4f
#
_entry.id   737c74ebf1fc2116e262e08780780f4f
#
_cell.length_a   1.000
_cell.length_b   1.000
_cell.length_c   1.000
_cell.angle_alpha   90.00
_cell.angle_beta   90.00
_cell.angle_gamma   90.00
#
_symmetry.space_group_name_H-M   'P 1'
#
loop_
_entity.id
_entity.type
_entity.pdbx_description
1 polymer ?
#
loop_
_entity_poly.entity_id
_entity_poly.type
_entity_poly.pdbx_seq_one_letter_code
_entity_poly.pdbx_strand_id
1 'polypeptide(L)'
;MKTIEIFKRLNGVKHLCIGNHDKKLLRNQDVRNLFVEIVDYKEIQLDEKRGIVLCHYPIPCYNHHYYGWYHLYGHVHTSFEWNMMKQVQYEMRNLYDKPSNMFNVGCMVPGMDYTPRTLEEILAIYGEGDKQ
;
A
#
# COMPACT_ATOMS: atom_id res chain seq x y z
N MET A 1 -3.92 -16.46 -20.18
CA MET A 1 -5.09 -15.71 -19.67
C MET A 1 -4.84 -14.21 -19.83
N LYS A 2 -5.78 -13.51 -20.40
CA LYS A 2 -5.66 -12.06 -20.54
C LYS A 2 -5.84 -11.37 -19.18
N THR A 3 -5.13 -10.29 -18.94
CA THR A 3 -5.18 -9.54 -17.68
C THR A 3 -6.61 -9.14 -17.28
N ILE A 4 -7.43 -8.72 -18.24
CA ILE A 4 -8.82 -8.35 -17.99
C ILE A 4 -9.65 -9.51 -17.41
N GLU A 5 -9.37 -10.74 -17.85
CA GLU A 5 -10.07 -11.92 -17.34
C GLU A 5 -9.72 -12.21 -15.89
N ILE A 6 -8.46 -11.94 -15.50
CA ILE A 6 -8.02 -12.06 -14.11
C ILE A 6 -8.78 -11.06 -13.24
N PHE A 7 -8.81 -9.79 -13.65
CA PHE A 7 -9.51 -8.75 -12.87
C PHE A 7 -11.02 -9.02 -12.76
N LYS A 8 -11.64 -9.54 -13.81
CA LYS A 8 -13.06 -9.91 -13.77
C LYS A 8 -13.38 -11.00 -12.74
N ARG A 9 -12.41 -11.85 -12.44
CA ARG A 9 -12.57 -12.94 -11.47
C ARG A 9 -12.40 -12.50 -10.01
N LEU A 10 -11.81 -11.33 -9.80
CA LEU A 10 -11.66 -10.77 -8.44
C LEU A 10 -13.01 -10.28 -7.94
N ASN A 11 -13.36 -10.69 -6.73
CA ASN A 11 -14.62 -10.28 -6.08
C ASN A 11 -14.53 -8.85 -5.56
N GLY A 12 -15.68 -8.22 -5.44
CA GLY A 12 -15.82 -6.91 -4.81
C GLY A 12 -15.68 -5.73 -5.76
N VAL A 13 -15.95 -4.57 -5.23
CA VAL A 13 -15.79 -3.29 -5.90
C VAL A 13 -14.29 -2.97 -5.95
N LYS A 14 -13.81 -2.60 -7.13
CA LYS A 14 -12.37 -2.44 -7.37
C LYS A 14 -11.98 -0.98 -7.45
N HIS A 15 -11.03 -0.59 -6.61
CA HIS A 15 -10.34 0.70 -6.65
C HIS A 15 -8.88 0.45 -7.02
N LEU A 16 -8.34 1.22 -7.93
CA LEU A 16 -6.96 1.07 -8.37
C LEU A 16 -6.11 2.26 -7.92
N CYS A 17 -5.05 1.97 -7.19
CA CYS A 17 -3.94 2.91 -7.00
C CYS A 17 -2.89 2.58 -8.06
N ILE A 18 -2.61 3.52 -8.96
CA ILE A 18 -1.81 3.29 -10.16
C ILE A 18 -0.34 3.07 -9.81
N GLY A 19 0.23 1.99 -10.36
CA GLY A 19 1.67 1.74 -10.35
C GLY A 19 2.34 2.11 -11.68
N ASN A 20 3.66 2.09 -11.67
CA ASN A 20 4.47 2.46 -12.84
C ASN A 20 4.28 1.52 -14.05
N HIS A 21 3.80 0.30 -13.83
CA HIS A 21 3.54 -0.66 -14.90
C HIS A 21 2.08 -0.65 -15.41
N ASP A 22 1.20 0.12 -14.79
CA ASP A 22 -0.24 0.07 -15.08
C ASP A 22 -0.68 0.95 -16.25
N LYS A 23 0.14 1.90 -16.65
CA LYS A 23 -0.22 2.88 -17.69
C LYS A 23 -0.59 2.22 -19.01
N LYS A 24 0.14 1.19 -19.43
CA LYS A 24 -0.15 0.47 -20.66
C LYS A 24 -1.50 -0.26 -20.57
N LEU A 25 -1.76 -0.89 -19.45
CA LEU A 25 -2.98 -1.61 -19.17
C LEU A 25 -4.19 -0.67 -19.21
N LEU A 26 -4.05 0.53 -18.65
CA LEU A 26 -5.10 1.54 -18.55
C LEU A 26 -5.41 2.26 -19.89
N ARG A 27 -4.69 1.96 -20.94
CA ARG A 27 -5.07 2.40 -22.30
C ARG A 27 -6.30 1.65 -22.82
N ASN A 28 -6.58 0.48 -22.27
CA ASN A 28 -7.74 -0.32 -22.62
C ASN A 28 -8.96 0.15 -21.80
N GLN A 29 -9.97 0.67 -22.49
CA GLN A 29 -11.17 1.19 -21.82
C GLN A 29 -11.94 0.09 -21.07
N ASP A 30 -11.95 -1.13 -21.58
CA ASP A 30 -12.62 -2.25 -20.90
C ASP A 30 -11.95 -2.57 -19.56
N VAL A 31 -10.63 -2.44 -19.48
CA VAL A 31 -9.89 -2.59 -18.21
C VAL A 31 -10.24 -1.45 -17.27
N ARG A 32 -10.23 -0.20 -17.76
CA ARG A 32 -10.59 0.96 -16.93
C ARG A 32 -11.98 0.81 -16.32
N ASN A 33 -12.91 0.29 -17.10
CA ASN A 33 -14.30 0.13 -16.68
C ASN A 33 -14.50 -0.90 -15.55
N LEU A 34 -13.48 -1.70 -15.24
CA LEU A 34 -13.54 -2.64 -14.12
C LEU A 34 -13.35 -1.96 -12.76
N PHE A 35 -12.85 -0.74 -12.76
CA PHE A 35 -12.55 0.02 -11.54
C PHE A 35 -13.54 1.17 -11.37
N VAL A 36 -14.07 1.31 -10.17
CA VAL A 36 -14.93 2.46 -9.83
C VAL A 36 -14.11 3.70 -9.54
N GLU A 37 -12.82 3.52 -9.28
CA GLU A 37 -11.90 4.61 -8.99
C GLU A 37 -10.50 4.23 -9.45
N ILE A 38 -9.80 5.19 -10.07
CA ILE A 38 -8.42 5.04 -10.50
C ILE A 38 -7.69 6.30 -10.06
N VAL A 39 -6.72 6.16 -9.14
CA VAL A 39 -6.00 7.27 -8.52
C VAL A 39 -4.51 6.99 -8.45
N ASP A 40 -3.68 8.04 -8.39
CA ASP A 40 -2.24 7.91 -8.11
C ASP A 40 -1.95 7.94 -6.62
N TYR A 41 -2.79 8.61 -5.86
CA TYR A 41 -2.63 8.84 -4.44
C TYR A 41 -4.02 8.97 -3.81
N LYS A 42 -4.19 8.40 -2.61
CA LYS A 42 -5.46 8.54 -1.89
C LYS A 42 -5.23 8.50 -0.38
N GLU A 43 -5.96 9.35 0.33
CA GLU A 43 -6.05 9.31 1.78
C GLU A 43 -7.44 8.81 2.17
N ILE A 44 -7.49 7.83 3.05
CA ILE A 44 -8.74 7.25 3.54
C ILE A 44 -8.78 7.39 5.05
N GLN A 45 -9.75 8.13 5.56
CA GLN A 45 -9.99 8.20 7.00
C GLN A 45 -10.81 6.98 7.44
N LEU A 46 -10.31 6.24 8.41
CA LEU A 46 -10.95 5.02 8.92
C LEU A 46 -11.87 5.31 10.11
N ASP A 47 -11.41 6.17 11.01
CA ASP A 47 -12.15 6.61 12.20
C ASP A 47 -11.63 8.00 12.61
N GLU A 48 -11.97 8.45 13.81
CA GLU A 48 -11.55 9.77 14.30
C GLU A 48 -10.04 9.94 14.41
N LYS A 49 -9.28 8.83 14.58
CA LYS A 49 -7.84 8.87 14.84
C LYS A 49 -7.01 8.21 13.76
N ARG A 50 -7.57 7.25 13.03
CA ARG A 50 -6.81 6.40 12.10
C ARG A 50 -7.17 6.71 10.66
N GLY A 51 -6.17 6.59 9.82
CA GLY A 51 -6.34 6.69 8.39
C GLY A 51 -5.24 5.97 7.65
N ILE A 52 -5.39 5.90 6.34
CA ILE A 52 -4.45 5.22 5.44
C ILE A 52 -4.09 6.17 4.31
N VAL A 53 -2.81 6.24 4.00
CA VAL A 53 -2.30 6.87 2.77
C VAL A 53 -1.93 5.76 1.79
N LEU A 54 -2.53 5.78 0.62
CA LEU A 54 -2.27 4.85 -0.47
C LEU A 54 -1.46 5.53 -1.56
N CYS A 55 -0.32 4.96 -1.90
CA CYS A 55 0.48 5.34 -3.05
C CYS A 55 1.33 4.15 -3.45
N HIS A 56 1.51 3.94 -4.75
CA HIS A 56 2.36 2.86 -5.23
C HIS A 56 3.80 3.03 -4.76
N TYR A 57 4.28 4.27 -4.70
CA TYR A 57 5.63 4.59 -4.26
C TYR A 57 5.68 4.86 -2.75
N PRO A 58 6.76 4.44 -2.06
CA PRO A 58 6.93 4.75 -0.64
C PRO A 58 7.18 6.25 -0.42
N ILE A 59 6.47 6.81 0.53
CA ILE A 59 6.59 8.23 0.92
C ILE A 59 6.93 8.27 2.41
N PRO A 60 8.21 8.42 2.78
CA PRO A 60 8.61 8.39 4.20
C PRO A 60 7.93 9.45 5.08
N CYS A 61 7.72 10.62 4.53
CA CYS A 61 7.05 11.72 5.25
C CYS A 61 5.60 11.86 4.78
N TYR A 62 4.89 10.74 4.69
CA TYR A 62 3.50 10.72 4.25
C TYR A 62 2.62 11.58 5.14
N ASN A 63 1.53 12.09 4.59
CA ASN A 63 0.62 12.95 5.31
C ASN A 63 0.03 12.24 6.54
N HIS A 64 -0.09 12.95 7.65
CA HIS A 64 -0.59 12.45 8.93
C HIS A 64 0.29 11.38 9.60
N HIS A 65 1.55 11.21 9.20
CA HIS A 65 2.43 10.26 9.87
C HIS A 65 2.63 10.59 11.35
N TYR A 66 2.65 11.87 11.72
CA TYR A 66 2.74 12.28 13.12
C TYR A 66 1.56 11.81 13.98
N TYR A 67 0.41 11.58 13.35
CA TYR A 67 -0.79 11.10 14.04
C TYR A 67 -0.90 9.57 14.05
N GLY A 68 0.12 8.89 13.53
CA GLY A 68 0.15 7.43 13.50
C GLY A 68 -0.67 6.79 12.39
N TRP A 69 -1.07 7.55 11.37
CA TRP A 69 -1.70 6.98 10.19
C TRP A 69 -0.79 5.96 9.51
N TYR A 70 -1.37 5.06 8.76
CA TYR A 70 -0.66 4.04 8.02
C TYR A 70 -0.39 4.49 6.59
N HIS A 71 0.75 4.06 6.03
CA HIS A 71 1.02 4.24 4.61
C HIS A 71 1.26 2.87 3.99
N LEU A 72 0.43 2.50 3.02
CA LEU A 72 0.57 1.26 2.26
C LEU A 72 1.15 1.60 0.90
N TYR A 73 2.22 0.90 0.54
CA TYR A 73 2.95 1.15 -0.71
C TYR A 73 3.41 -0.18 -1.34
N GLY A 74 3.85 -0.10 -2.59
CA GLY A 74 4.43 -1.23 -3.31
C GLY A 74 5.76 -0.83 -3.94
N HIS A 75 5.92 -1.08 -5.23
CA HIS A 75 7.02 -0.67 -6.10
C HIS A 75 8.39 -1.29 -5.78
N VAL A 76 8.84 -1.21 -4.54
CA VAL A 76 10.22 -1.58 -4.16
C VAL A 76 10.45 -3.09 -4.06
N HIS A 77 9.40 -3.87 -4.14
CA HIS A 77 9.46 -5.34 -4.03
C HIS A 77 10.24 -5.76 -2.76
N THR A 78 11.09 -6.78 -2.87
CA THR A 78 11.97 -7.21 -1.78
C THR A 78 13.42 -6.77 -2.03
N SER A 79 13.60 -5.63 -2.69
CA SER A 79 14.90 -5.11 -3.11
C SER A 79 15.59 -4.29 -2.00
N PHE A 80 16.78 -3.77 -2.33
CA PHE A 80 17.52 -2.88 -1.44
C PHE A 80 16.72 -1.60 -1.11
N GLU A 81 15.85 -1.15 -2.00
CA GLU A 81 15.01 0.02 -1.75
C GLU A 81 14.05 -0.20 -0.58
N TRP A 82 13.57 -1.42 -0.41
CA TRP A 82 12.79 -1.76 0.77
C TRP A 82 13.65 -1.68 2.04
N ASN A 83 14.90 -2.13 1.97
CA ASN A 83 15.84 -2.00 3.09
C ASN A 83 16.10 -0.53 3.43
N MET A 84 16.19 0.34 2.44
CA MET A 84 16.30 1.78 2.64
C MET A 84 15.08 2.33 3.38
N MET A 85 13.88 1.90 3.00
CA MET A 85 12.65 2.33 3.67
C MET A 85 12.60 1.86 5.12
N LYS A 86 13.01 0.62 5.39
CA LYS A 86 13.10 0.10 6.76
C LYS A 86 14.11 0.91 7.60
N GLN A 87 15.22 1.30 7.02
CA GLN A 87 16.21 2.13 7.68
C GLN A 87 15.64 3.51 8.03
N VAL A 88 14.97 4.15 7.09
CA VAL A 88 14.31 5.44 7.32
C VAL A 88 13.29 5.33 8.46
N GLN A 89 12.50 4.26 8.48
CA GLN A 89 11.53 4.03 9.55
C GLN A 89 12.20 3.85 10.90
N TYR A 90 13.30 3.10 10.94
CA TYR A 90 14.09 2.92 12.16
C TYR A 90 14.58 4.27 12.69
N GLU A 91 15.15 5.09 11.82
CA GLU A 91 15.64 6.43 12.20
C GLU A 91 14.52 7.33 12.68
N MET A 92 13.40 7.33 11.97
CA MET A 92 12.23 8.13 12.33
C MET A 92 11.78 7.81 13.77
N ARG A 93 11.69 6.53 14.10
CA ARG A 93 11.25 6.07 15.43
C ARG A 93 12.29 6.27 16.50
N ASN A 94 13.55 5.96 16.21
CA ASN A 94 14.60 5.84 17.24
C ASN A 94 15.45 7.09 17.39
N LEU A 95 15.65 7.88 16.33
CA LEU A 95 16.42 9.11 16.40
C LEU A 95 15.54 10.35 16.59
N TYR A 96 14.36 10.34 16.00
CA TYR A 96 13.48 11.52 15.99
C TYR A 96 12.24 11.36 16.85
N ASP A 97 12.03 10.18 17.42
CA ASP A 97 10.86 9.86 18.26
C ASP A 97 9.53 10.20 17.59
N LYS A 98 9.40 9.81 16.33
CA LYS A 98 8.20 10.06 15.53
C LYS A 98 7.63 8.76 14.96
N PRO A 99 6.30 8.65 14.82
CA PRO A 99 5.69 7.47 14.21
C PRO A 99 6.11 7.31 12.75
N SER A 100 6.28 6.07 12.34
CA SER A 100 6.49 5.71 10.94
C SER A 100 5.85 4.36 10.67
N ASN A 101 4.60 4.39 10.23
CA ASN A 101 3.76 3.20 10.02
C ASN A 101 3.61 2.93 8.53
N MET A 102 4.72 2.63 7.88
CA MET A 102 4.80 2.31 6.45
C MET A 102 4.86 0.80 6.25
N PHE A 103 4.04 0.29 5.34
CA PHE A 103 3.98 -1.15 5.07
C PHE A 103 4.07 -1.41 3.57
N ASN A 104 5.07 -2.21 3.18
CA ASN A 104 5.17 -2.73 1.82
C ASN A 104 4.12 -3.83 1.63
N VAL A 105 3.14 -3.58 0.79
CA VAL A 105 2.05 -4.52 0.52
C VAL A 105 2.21 -5.23 -0.82
N GLY A 106 3.41 -5.23 -1.38
CA GLY A 106 3.72 -6.00 -2.58
C GLY A 106 3.36 -7.48 -2.39
N CYS A 107 2.77 -8.08 -3.40
CA CYS A 107 2.27 -9.46 -3.30
C CYS A 107 3.35 -10.49 -2.98
N MET A 108 4.62 -10.20 -3.31
CA MET A 108 5.78 -11.06 -3.07
C MET A 108 6.39 -10.89 -1.67
N VAL A 109 5.94 -9.92 -0.88
CA VAL A 109 6.45 -9.71 0.47
C VAL A 109 6.13 -10.93 1.34
N PRO A 110 7.09 -11.42 2.15
CA PRO A 110 6.83 -12.55 3.05
C PRO A 110 5.59 -12.33 3.91
N GLY A 111 4.69 -13.30 3.92
CA GLY A 111 3.40 -13.22 4.63
C GLY A 111 2.24 -12.74 3.76
N MET A 112 2.50 -12.05 2.66
CA MET A 112 1.44 -11.62 1.73
C MET A 112 0.91 -12.78 0.89
N ASP A 113 1.78 -13.69 0.50
CA ASP A 113 1.43 -14.95 -0.18
C ASP A 113 0.56 -14.76 -1.43
N TYR A 114 0.80 -13.70 -2.19
CA TYR A 114 0.05 -13.36 -3.42
C TYR A 114 -1.47 -13.37 -3.20
N THR A 115 -1.91 -13.01 -2.00
CA THR A 115 -3.31 -13.06 -1.57
C THR A 115 -3.77 -11.67 -1.15
N PRO A 116 -4.96 -11.22 -1.54
CA PRO A 116 -5.53 -9.99 -1.02
C PRO A 116 -5.63 -10.03 0.50
N ARG A 117 -5.24 -8.95 1.16
CA ARG A 117 -5.20 -8.86 2.63
C ARG A 117 -6.02 -7.69 3.14
N THR A 118 -6.67 -7.88 4.25
CA THR A 118 -7.29 -6.78 5.00
C THR A 118 -6.20 -5.97 5.71
N LEU A 119 -6.54 -4.78 6.18
CA LEU A 119 -5.60 -3.96 6.96
C LEU A 119 -5.15 -4.72 8.22
N GLU A 120 -6.07 -5.37 8.92
CA GLU A 120 -5.75 -6.13 10.13
C GLU A 120 -4.77 -7.26 9.83
N GLU A 121 -4.94 -7.95 8.71
CA GLU A 121 -4.01 -9.00 8.29
C GLU A 121 -2.63 -8.43 7.95
N ILE A 122 -2.57 -7.27 7.28
CA ILE A 122 -1.31 -6.59 6.97
C ILE A 122 -0.59 -6.21 8.27
N LEU A 123 -1.29 -5.60 9.21
CA LEU A 123 -0.70 -5.23 10.50
C LEU A 123 -0.18 -6.46 11.25
N ALA A 124 -0.91 -7.57 11.21
CA ALA A 124 -0.48 -8.83 11.82
C ALA A 124 0.78 -9.40 11.16
N ILE A 125 0.88 -9.35 9.83
CA ILE A 125 2.06 -9.80 9.08
C ILE A 125 3.31 -9.07 9.55
N TYR A 126 3.20 -7.77 9.81
CA TYR A 126 4.32 -6.95 10.26
C TYR A 126 4.51 -6.97 11.78
N GLY A 127 3.60 -7.61 12.53
CA GLY A 127 3.64 -7.61 13.99
C GLY A 127 3.41 -6.24 14.59
N GLU A 128 2.70 -5.36 13.89
CA GLU A 128 2.63 -3.93 14.22
C GLU A 128 1.35 -3.52 14.95
N GLY A 129 0.26 -4.23 14.80
CA GLY A 129 -1.06 -3.78 15.19
C GLY A 129 -1.16 -3.10 16.56
N ASP A 130 -0.41 -3.59 17.54
CA ASP A 130 -0.49 -3.11 18.93
C ASP A 130 0.78 -2.40 19.39
N LYS A 131 1.78 -2.21 18.54
CA LYS A 131 3.10 -1.72 18.94
C LYS A 131 3.38 -0.27 18.53
N GLN A 132 2.41 0.35 17.97
CA GLN A 132 2.54 1.71 17.43
C GLN A 132 2.02 2.76 18.40
#